data_2f707e4fe94d359af5e54a9a8cf6221a
#
_entry.id   2f707e4fe94d359af5e54a9a8cf6221a
#
_cell.length_a   1.000
_cell.length_b   1.000
_cell.length_c   1.000
_cell.angle_alpha   90.00
_cell.angle_beta   90.00
_cell.angle_gamma   90.00
#
_symmetry.space_group_name_H-M   'P 1'
#
loop_
_entity.id
_entity.type
_entity.pdbx_description
1 polymer ?
#
loop_
_entity_poly.entity_id
_entity_poly.type
_entity_poly.pdbx_seq_one_letter_code
_entity_poly.pdbx_strand_id
1 'polypeptide(L)'
;MEGILKKLNPSYEVIGKAADGREGLELIRTLKPDVILLDIRMPDMDGLTMLGELRKEGIVCQAMILTAYSDFSYAKQALELGVQSYLLKPVRIGELKRAMETAERKLRGDEKRDVLLNRENMVRGAMTGILTRSEETVSALKTTYQIEERDPLGLFVVWLGSDFEKNRDITARILDEVSGHADGFDSVVTSFGEHFHFSMLVYHMQEGKDWEGYFASVV
;
A
#
# COMPACT_ATOMS: atom_id res chain seq x y z
N MET A 1 18.25 8.38 -12.05
CA MET A 1 17.51 8.34 -10.78
C MET A 1 18.08 9.31 -9.77
N GLU A 2 19.36 9.24 -9.42
CA GLU A 2 20.00 10.11 -8.41
C GLU A 2 19.74 11.61 -8.60
N GLY A 3 19.95 12.12 -9.85
CA GLY A 3 19.66 13.53 -10.15
C GLY A 3 18.18 13.93 -10.00
N ILE A 4 17.26 12.99 -10.12
CA ILE A 4 15.82 13.22 -9.86
C ILE A 4 15.58 13.31 -8.37
N LEU A 5 16.12 12.38 -7.58
CA LEU A 5 16.00 12.39 -6.13
C LEU A 5 16.54 13.67 -5.50
N LYS A 6 17.73 14.12 -5.92
CA LYS A 6 18.32 15.41 -5.48
C LYS A 6 17.46 16.62 -5.82
N LYS A 7 16.75 16.59 -6.97
CA LYS A 7 15.82 17.66 -7.35
C LYS A 7 14.51 17.62 -6.52
N LEU A 8 14.09 16.45 -6.09
CA LEU A 8 12.90 16.31 -5.23
C LEU A 8 13.17 16.84 -3.81
N ASN A 9 14.29 16.47 -3.24
CA ASN A 9 14.73 16.95 -1.94
C ASN A 9 16.28 16.91 -1.88
N PRO A 10 16.97 18.06 -1.70
CA PRO A 10 18.43 18.09 -1.57
C PRO A 10 19.00 17.27 -0.42
N SER A 11 18.19 16.95 0.60
CA SER A 11 18.59 16.12 1.75
C SER A 11 18.68 14.63 1.41
N TYR A 12 18.13 14.18 0.28
CA TYR A 12 18.24 12.78 -0.11
C TYR A 12 19.65 12.45 -0.55
N GLU A 13 20.19 11.39 0.01
CA GLU A 13 21.51 10.88 -0.34
C GLU A 13 21.40 9.46 -0.89
N VAL A 14 22.00 9.22 -2.05
CA VAL A 14 22.14 7.88 -2.62
C VAL A 14 23.44 7.30 -2.10
N ILE A 15 23.33 6.46 -1.06
CA ILE A 15 24.47 5.87 -0.35
C ILE A 15 25.00 4.58 -0.97
N GLY A 16 24.27 3.98 -1.92
CA GLY A 16 24.68 2.77 -2.63
C GLY A 16 23.89 2.52 -3.91
N LYS A 17 24.47 1.73 -4.79
CA LYS A 17 23.84 1.23 -6.02
C LYS A 17 24.32 -0.21 -6.22
N ALA A 18 23.40 -1.09 -6.58
CA ALA A 18 23.64 -2.50 -6.86
C ALA A 18 23.20 -2.84 -8.30
N ALA A 19 23.92 -3.72 -8.95
CA ALA A 19 23.60 -4.21 -10.28
C ALA A 19 22.66 -5.43 -10.25
N ASP A 20 22.66 -6.17 -9.16
CA ASP A 20 21.83 -7.36 -8.94
C ASP A 20 21.37 -7.49 -7.48
N GLY A 21 20.54 -8.50 -7.20
CA GLY A 21 19.97 -8.69 -5.87
C GLY A 21 20.98 -9.16 -4.83
N ARG A 22 22.06 -9.87 -5.19
CA ARG A 22 23.09 -10.32 -4.23
C ARG A 22 23.92 -9.15 -3.75
N GLU A 23 24.41 -8.34 -4.67
CA GLU A 23 25.13 -7.11 -4.34
C GLU A 23 24.24 -6.18 -3.52
N GLY A 24 22.94 -6.04 -3.91
CA GLY A 24 21.96 -5.26 -3.19
C GLY A 24 21.79 -5.72 -1.74
N LEU A 25 21.70 -7.02 -1.51
CA LEU A 25 21.56 -7.63 -0.19
C LEU A 25 22.75 -7.27 0.72
N GLU A 26 23.99 -7.40 0.21
CA GLU A 26 25.21 -7.08 0.96
C GLU A 26 25.32 -5.58 1.28
N LEU A 27 25.00 -4.73 0.30
CA LEU A 27 25.01 -3.28 0.49
C LEU A 27 23.97 -2.84 1.54
N ILE A 28 22.76 -3.39 1.50
CA ILE A 28 21.71 -3.04 2.46
C ILE A 28 22.11 -3.46 3.88
N ARG A 29 22.68 -4.65 4.05
CA ARG A 29 23.19 -5.13 5.36
C ARG A 29 24.25 -4.20 5.93
N THR A 30 25.14 -3.70 5.08
CA THR A 30 26.28 -2.86 5.48
C THR A 30 25.87 -1.40 5.70
N LEU A 31 25.16 -0.81 4.74
CA LEU A 31 24.85 0.61 4.70
C LEU A 31 23.57 0.98 5.47
N LYS A 32 22.68 -0.01 5.71
CA LYS A 32 21.40 0.15 6.42
C LYS A 32 20.60 1.36 5.94
N PRO A 33 20.26 1.42 4.64
CA PRO A 33 19.52 2.54 4.08
C PRO A 33 18.13 2.66 4.70
N ASP A 34 17.63 3.88 4.83
CA ASP A 34 16.25 4.14 5.24
C ASP A 34 15.25 3.71 4.16
N VAL A 35 15.61 3.94 2.90
CA VAL A 35 14.76 3.68 1.73
C VAL A 35 15.55 2.93 0.66
N ILE A 36 14.91 1.93 0.04
CA ILE A 36 15.44 1.24 -1.13
C ILE A 36 14.50 1.38 -2.32
N LEU A 37 15.08 1.67 -3.48
CA LEU A 37 14.40 1.62 -4.77
C LEU A 37 14.91 0.39 -5.52
N LEU A 38 14.06 -0.57 -5.77
CA LEU A 38 14.46 -1.85 -6.35
C LEU A 38 13.67 -2.18 -7.61
N ASP A 39 14.35 -2.73 -8.60
CA ASP A 39 13.69 -3.39 -9.74
C ASP A 39 13.33 -4.82 -9.35
N ILE A 40 12.23 -5.34 -9.89
CA ILE A 40 11.89 -6.75 -9.71
C ILE A 40 12.86 -7.63 -10.49
N ARG A 41 13.06 -7.33 -11.77
CA ARG A 41 13.91 -8.15 -12.63
C ARG A 41 15.36 -7.66 -12.62
N MET A 42 16.17 -8.40 -11.88
CA MET A 42 17.62 -8.24 -11.84
C MET A 42 18.30 -9.58 -12.12
N PRO A 43 19.56 -9.56 -12.60
CA PRO A 43 20.35 -10.79 -12.74
C PRO A 43 20.53 -11.51 -11.41
N ASP A 44 20.85 -12.79 -11.44
CA ASP A 44 21.20 -13.67 -10.34
C ASP A 44 20.13 -13.81 -9.25
N MET A 45 19.67 -12.71 -8.67
CA MET A 45 18.61 -12.68 -7.67
C MET A 45 17.64 -11.54 -7.98
N ASP A 46 16.36 -11.86 -8.12
CA ASP A 46 15.31 -10.85 -8.33
C ASP A 46 15.06 -10.02 -7.06
N GLY A 47 14.47 -8.81 -7.27
CA GLY A 47 14.28 -7.85 -6.18
C GLY A 47 13.32 -8.32 -5.08
N LEU A 48 12.29 -9.10 -5.41
CA LEU A 48 11.36 -9.61 -4.41
C LEU A 48 11.96 -10.72 -3.57
N THR A 49 12.76 -11.60 -4.19
CA THR A 49 13.55 -12.61 -3.48
C THR A 49 14.54 -11.96 -2.53
N MET A 50 15.28 -10.93 -3.00
CA MET A 50 16.19 -10.15 -2.16
C MET A 50 15.47 -9.53 -0.96
N LEU A 51 14.33 -8.89 -1.22
CA LEU A 51 13.53 -8.26 -0.15
C LEU A 51 13.02 -9.30 0.85
N GLY A 52 12.61 -10.48 0.38
CA GLY A 52 12.20 -11.60 1.24
C GLY A 52 13.30 -12.06 2.18
N GLU A 53 14.54 -12.15 1.70
CA GLU A 53 15.69 -12.49 2.56
C GLU A 53 15.95 -11.42 3.62
N LEU A 54 15.91 -10.13 3.24
CA LEU A 54 16.04 -9.02 4.20
C LEU A 54 14.97 -9.08 5.31
N ARG A 55 13.72 -9.38 4.95
CA ARG A 55 12.62 -9.49 5.93
C ARG A 55 12.79 -10.67 6.87
N LYS A 56 13.30 -11.82 6.39
CA LYS A 56 13.64 -12.98 7.24
C LYS A 56 14.76 -12.66 8.24
N GLU A 57 15.68 -11.80 7.86
CA GLU A 57 16.77 -11.31 8.73
C GLU A 57 16.33 -10.21 9.70
N GLY A 58 15.06 -9.79 9.64
CA GLY A 58 14.55 -8.71 10.48
C GLY A 58 15.01 -7.30 10.06
N ILE A 59 15.57 -7.16 8.86
CA ILE A 59 16.02 -5.86 8.35
C ILE A 59 14.79 -5.11 7.81
N VAL A 60 14.48 -3.99 8.46
CA VAL A 60 13.35 -3.13 8.12
C VAL A 60 13.87 -1.85 7.47
N CYS A 61 13.56 -1.68 6.19
CA CYS A 61 13.75 -0.44 5.44
C CYS A 61 12.51 -0.20 4.57
N GLN A 62 12.25 1.04 4.19
CA GLN A 62 11.14 1.37 3.30
C GLN A 62 11.49 0.92 1.88
N ALA A 63 10.73 -0.04 1.34
CA ALA A 63 10.98 -0.59 0.01
C ALA A 63 9.98 -0.03 -1.00
N MET A 64 10.49 0.44 -2.14
CA MET A 64 9.71 0.87 -3.29
C MET A 64 10.13 0.08 -4.53
N ILE A 65 9.20 -0.47 -5.24
CA ILE A 65 9.45 -1.20 -6.49
C ILE A 65 9.36 -0.26 -7.68
N LEU A 66 10.33 -0.38 -8.59
CA LEU A 66 10.35 0.29 -9.89
C LEU A 66 10.41 -0.79 -10.95
N THR A 67 9.31 -1.07 -11.64
CA THR A 67 9.25 -2.18 -12.61
C THR A 67 8.61 -1.78 -13.93
N ALA A 68 9.00 -2.47 -15.00
CA ALA A 68 8.32 -2.35 -16.30
C ALA A 68 7.11 -3.31 -16.42
N TYR A 69 6.88 -4.13 -15.41
CA TYR A 69 5.87 -5.20 -15.44
C TYR A 69 4.71 -4.89 -14.51
N SER A 70 3.51 -4.97 -15.06
CA SER A 70 2.24 -4.82 -14.32
C SER A 70 1.64 -6.18 -13.94
N ASP A 71 2.47 -7.17 -13.60
CA ASP A 71 2.01 -8.50 -13.25
C ASP A 71 1.43 -8.54 -11.83
N PHE A 72 0.23 -9.05 -11.71
CA PHE A 72 -0.48 -9.16 -10.44
C PHE A 72 0.26 -10.02 -9.40
N SER A 73 0.91 -11.09 -9.86
CA SER A 73 1.67 -11.97 -8.97
C SER A 73 2.79 -11.23 -8.24
N TYR A 74 3.48 -10.35 -8.94
CA TYR A 74 4.51 -9.50 -8.36
C TYR A 74 3.93 -8.45 -7.40
N ALA A 75 2.81 -7.84 -7.76
CA ALA A 75 2.16 -6.86 -6.89
C ALA A 75 1.66 -7.51 -5.58
N LYS A 76 1.07 -8.71 -5.65
CA LYS A 76 0.66 -9.48 -4.49
C LYS A 76 1.85 -9.82 -3.59
N GLN A 77 2.91 -10.37 -4.15
CA GLN A 77 4.12 -10.73 -3.39
C GLN A 77 4.78 -9.49 -2.77
N ALA A 78 4.82 -8.36 -3.49
CA ALA A 78 5.32 -7.09 -2.98
C ALA A 78 4.53 -6.61 -1.76
N LEU A 79 3.19 -6.75 -1.81
CA LEU A 79 2.32 -6.39 -0.69
C LEU A 79 2.61 -7.26 0.55
N GLU A 80 2.73 -8.58 0.38
CA GLU A 80 3.07 -9.53 1.45
C GLU A 80 4.43 -9.22 2.11
N LEU A 81 5.38 -8.68 1.33
CA LEU A 81 6.70 -8.26 1.81
C LEU A 81 6.73 -6.83 2.42
N GLY A 82 5.57 -6.18 2.51
CA GLY A 82 5.46 -4.83 3.07
C GLY A 82 6.11 -3.75 2.20
N VAL A 83 6.04 -3.90 0.87
CA VAL A 83 6.48 -2.86 -0.06
C VAL A 83 5.56 -1.65 0.07
N GLN A 84 6.16 -0.48 0.19
CA GLN A 84 5.41 0.76 0.38
C GLN A 84 4.78 1.28 -0.91
N SER A 85 5.47 1.16 -2.03
CA SER A 85 5.03 1.70 -3.32
C SER A 85 5.48 0.81 -4.46
N TYR A 86 4.60 0.65 -5.45
CA TYR A 86 4.84 -0.09 -6.68
C TYR A 86 4.69 0.88 -7.85
N LEU A 87 5.80 1.26 -8.48
CA LEU A 87 5.87 2.29 -9.51
C LEU A 87 6.19 1.65 -10.87
N LEU A 88 5.38 1.95 -11.87
CA LEU A 88 5.62 1.47 -13.22
C LEU A 88 6.62 2.36 -13.97
N LYS A 89 7.53 1.74 -14.72
CA LYS A 89 8.42 2.45 -15.63
C LYS A 89 7.68 2.76 -16.95
N PRO A 90 7.80 3.99 -17.49
CA PRO A 90 8.64 5.10 -17.04
C PRO A 90 8.06 5.81 -15.81
N VAL A 91 8.88 5.97 -14.77
CA VAL A 91 8.45 6.57 -13.49
C VAL A 91 8.18 8.06 -13.67
N ARG A 92 6.98 8.47 -13.31
CA ARG A 92 6.60 9.89 -13.29
C ARG A 92 7.16 10.57 -12.06
N ILE A 93 7.71 11.77 -12.21
CA ILE A 93 8.34 12.50 -11.11
C ILE A 93 7.37 12.74 -9.96
N GLY A 94 6.08 13.04 -10.26
CA GLY A 94 5.04 13.24 -9.25
C GLY A 94 4.73 11.99 -8.43
N GLU A 95 4.76 10.80 -9.04
CA GLU A 95 4.55 9.51 -8.37
C GLU A 95 5.71 9.19 -7.43
N LEU A 96 6.94 9.34 -7.93
CA LEU A 96 8.14 9.14 -7.12
C LEU A 96 8.17 10.11 -5.93
N LYS A 97 7.80 11.37 -6.14
CA LYS A 97 7.71 12.37 -5.07
C LYS A 97 6.75 11.92 -3.97
N ARG A 98 5.52 11.56 -4.33
CA ARG A 98 4.51 11.08 -3.36
C ARG A 98 4.99 9.83 -2.59
N ALA A 99 5.62 8.89 -3.30
CA ALA A 99 6.16 7.68 -2.69
C ALA A 99 7.27 8.01 -1.67
N MET A 100 8.18 8.91 -2.02
CA MET A 100 9.26 9.35 -1.11
C MET A 100 8.72 10.11 0.10
N GLU A 101 7.77 11.02 -0.08
CA GLU A 101 7.12 11.75 1.02
C GLU A 101 6.41 10.78 1.99
N THR A 102 5.79 9.72 1.46
CA THR A 102 5.17 8.69 2.29
C THR A 102 6.22 7.89 3.07
N ALA A 103 7.37 7.56 2.45
CA ALA A 103 8.48 6.91 3.15
C ALA A 103 9.01 7.77 4.31
N GLU A 104 9.20 9.06 4.07
CA GLU A 104 9.65 9.98 5.12
C GLU A 104 8.69 10.02 6.32
N ARG A 105 7.38 10.09 6.06
CA ARG A 105 6.38 10.08 7.14
C ARG A 105 6.46 8.80 7.96
N LYS A 106 6.61 7.63 7.31
CA LYS A 106 6.80 6.35 7.99
C LYS A 106 8.05 6.34 8.87
N LEU A 107 9.16 6.83 8.35
CA LEU A 107 10.42 6.89 9.07
C LEU A 107 10.35 7.81 10.29
N ARG A 108 9.58 8.90 10.21
CA ARG A 108 9.36 9.83 11.34
C ARG A 108 8.38 9.28 12.39
N GLY A 109 7.71 8.19 12.12
CA GLY A 109 6.66 7.65 13.00
C GLY A 109 5.34 8.44 12.98
N ASP A 110 5.20 9.39 12.06
CA ASP A 110 4.00 10.23 11.92
C ASP A 110 2.81 9.45 11.39
N GLU A 111 3.03 8.27 10.82
CA GLU A 111 2.00 7.48 10.12
C GLU A 111 0.86 7.01 11.02
N LYS A 112 1.15 6.64 12.28
CA LYS A 112 0.08 6.21 13.19
C LYS A 112 -0.97 7.30 13.39
N ARG A 113 -0.53 8.54 13.47
CA ARG A 113 -1.41 9.69 13.67
C ARG A 113 -2.24 10.01 12.42
N ASP A 114 -1.60 9.95 11.23
CA ASP A 114 -2.28 10.21 9.96
C ASP A 114 -3.27 9.09 9.59
N VAL A 115 -2.93 7.83 9.92
CA VAL A 115 -3.82 6.67 9.71
C VAL A 115 -5.09 6.80 10.54
N LEU A 116 -4.96 7.26 11.79
CA LEU A 116 -6.09 7.40 12.70
C LEU A 116 -6.99 8.62 12.39
N LEU A 117 -6.49 9.60 11.63
CA LEU A 117 -7.22 10.84 11.31
C LEU A 117 -7.86 10.86 9.92
N ASN A 118 -7.49 9.94 9.03
CA ASN A 118 -7.97 9.93 7.64
C ASN A 118 -8.57 8.56 7.28
N ARG A 119 -9.83 8.58 6.82
CA ARG A 119 -10.57 7.35 6.43
C ARG A 119 -9.83 6.51 5.38
N GLU A 120 -9.25 7.12 4.36
CA GLU A 120 -8.50 6.39 3.31
C GLU A 120 -7.26 5.71 3.89
N ASN A 121 -6.55 6.38 4.80
CA ASN A 121 -5.37 5.83 5.46
C ASN A 121 -5.73 4.70 6.41
N MET A 122 -6.94 4.69 6.99
CA MET A 122 -7.42 3.60 7.85
C MET A 122 -7.49 2.27 7.07
N VAL A 123 -8.08 2.28 5.87
CA VAL A 123 -8.14 1.09 5.00
C VAL A 123 -6.73 0.61 4.66
N ARG A 124 -5.86 1.52 4.25
CA ARG A 124 -4.47 1.22 3.94
C ARG A 124 -3.72 0.65 5.14
N GLY A 125 -3.92 1.23 6.31
CA GLY A 125 -3.31 0.77 7.56
C GLY A 125 -3.79 -0.63 7.98
N ALA A 126 -5.07 -0.94 7.77
CA ALA A 126 -5.63 -2.27 8.00
C ALA A 126 -4.99 -3.31 7.05
N MET A 127 -4.87 -2.98 5.76
CA MET A 127 -4.27 -3.86 4.76
C MET A 127 -2.79 -4.13 4.97
N THR A 128 -2.04 -3.12 5.40
CA THR A 128 -0.58 -3.21 5.58
C THR A 128 -0.18 -3.70 6.97
N GLY A 129 -1.15 -3.99 7.85
CA GLY A 129 -0.89 -4.41 9.23
C GLY A 129 -0.31 -3.29 10.12
N ILE A 130 -0.33 -2.03 9.66
CA ILE A 130 0.10 -0.88 10.45
C ILE A 130 -0.90 -0.58 11.57
N LEU A 131 -2.20 -0.85 11.34
CA LEU A 131 -3.23 -0.83 12.38
C LEU A 131 -3.05 -2.07 13.26
N THR A 132 -2.18 -1.95 14.25
CA THR A 132 -2.08 -2.96 15.31
C THR A 132 -3.16 -2.71 16.36
N ARG A 133 -3.60 -3.78 17.04
CA ARG A 133 -4.53 -3.69 18.18
C ARG A 133 -3.81 -3.02 19.37
N SER A 134 -3.74 -1.70 19.35
CA SER A 134 -3.26 -0.88 20.45
C SER A 134 -4.43 -0.11 21.06
N GLU A 135 -4.33 0.26 22.35
CA GLU A 135 -5.34 1.09 23.02
C GLU A 135 -5.61 2.40 22.27
N GLU A 136 -4.56 2.97 21.69
CA GLU A 136 -4.62 4.20 20.90
C GLU A 136 -5.43 4.01 19.61
N THR A 137 -5.21 2.89 18.91
CA THR A 137 -5.97 2.53 17.69
C THR A 137 -7.44 2.30 18.02
N VAL A 138 -7.73 1.51 19.06
CA VAL A 138 -9.11 1.23 19.50
C VAL A 138 -9.83 2.50 19.91
N SER A 139 -9.16 3.37 20.68
CA SER A 139 -9.72 4.67 21.09
C SER A 139 -10.04 5.57 19.91
N ALA A 140 -9.15 5.63 18.90
CA ALA A 140 -9.35 6.45 17.70
C ALA A 140 -10.48 5.91 16.82
N LEU A 141 -10.59 4.60 16.64
CA LEU A 141 -11.71 3.97 15.91
C LEU A 141 -13.05 4.30 16.57
N LYS A 142 -13.11 4.21 17.90
CA LYS A 142 -14.31 4.53 18.66
C LYS A 142 -14.68 6.01 18.58
N THR A 143 -13.73 6.92 18.76
CA THR A 143 -14.00 8.37 18.81
C THR A 143 -14.24 8.98 17.45
N THR A 144 -13.51 8.53 16.41
CA THR A 144 -13.54 9.15 15.07
C THR A 144 -14.57 8.49 14.16
N TYR A 145 -14.71 7.16 14.26
CA TYR A 145 -15.54 6.37 13.35
C TYR A 145 -16.73 5.70 14.02
N GLN A 146 -16.87 5.85 15.35
CA GLN A 146 -17.91 5.21 16.17
C GLN A 146 -17.91 3.67 16.08
N ILE A 147 -16.77 3.08 15.73
CA ILE A 147 -16.57 1.64 15.64
C ILE A 147 -16.18 1.11 17.00
N GLU A 148 -17.00 0.20 17.53
CA GLU A 148 -16.74 -0.50 18.81
C GLU A 148 -15.84 -1.73 18.60
N GLU A 149 -15.20 -2.21 19.64
CA GLU A 149 -14.25 -3.34 19.57
C GLU A 149 -14.87 -4.65 19.04
N ARG A 150 -16.18 -4.79 19.16
CA ARG A 150 -16.93 -5.98 18.73
C ARG A 150 -17.68 -5.81 17.42
N ASP A 151 -17.63 -4.64 16.83
CA ASP A 151 -18.31 -4.40 15.57
C ASP A 151 -17.68 -5.24 14.46
N PRO A 152 -18.48 -5.87 13.62
CA PRO A 152 -17.99 -6.61 12.47
C PRO A 152 -17.36 -5.64 11.48
N LEU A 153 -16.16 -6.00 11.00
CA LEU A 153 -15.44 -5.28 9.95
C LEU A 153 -15.27 -6.19 8.74
N GLY A 154 -15.59 -5.69 7.56
CA GLY A 154 -15.32 -6.36 6.30
C GLY A 154 -14.23 -5.63 5.53
N LEU A 155 -13.24 -6.36 5.02
CA LEU A 155 -12.23 -5.81 4.10
C LEU A 155 -12.37 -6.52 2.75
N PHE A 156 -12.68 -5.75 1.72
CA PHE A 156 -12.82 -6.23 0.36
C PHE A 156 -11.71 -5.64 -0.52
N VAL A 157 -11.14 -6.48 -1.37
CA VAL A 157 -10.17 -6.06 -2.38
C VAL A 157 -10.72 -6.45 -3.73
N VAL A 158 -10.97 -5.46 -4.57
CA VAL A 158 -11.50 -5.65 -5.91
C VAL A 158 -10.40 -5.44 -6.93
N TRP A 159 -10.17 -6.46 -7.73
CA TRP A 159 -9.20 -6.43 -8.82
C TRP A 159 -9.89 -6.07 -10.14
N LEU A 160 -9.43 -5.02 -10.80
CA LEU A 160 -10.03 -4.47 -12.01
C LEU A 160 -9.44 -5.06 -13.30
N GLY A 161 -8.42 -5.90 -13.18
CA GLY A 161 -7.77 -6.55 -14.33
C GLY A 161 -6.94 -5.59 -15.18
N SER A 162 -6.43 -6.13 -16.29
CA SER A 162 -5.62 -5.39 -17.27
C SER A 162 -6.41 -4.39 -18.12
N ASP A 163 -7.72 -4.54 -18.19
CA ASP A 163 -8.62 -3.69 -19.00
C ASP A 163 -9.22 -2.51 -18.23
N PHE A 164 -8.59 -2.13 -17.10
CA PHE A 164 -9.03 -1.02 -16.25
C PHE A 164 -9.29 0.27 -17.03
N GLU A 165 -8.42 0.65 -17.96
CA GLU A 165 -8.56 1.86 -18.79
C GLU A 165 -9.86 1.86 -19.58
N LYS A 166 -10.28 0.69 -20.10
CA LYS A 166 -11.53 0.54 -20.83
C LYS A 166 -12.77 0.58 -19.94
N ASN A 167 -12.60 0.20 -18.67
CA ASN A 167 -13.69 0.06 -17.70
C ASN A 167 -13.70 1.21 -16.67
N ARG A 168 -12.96 2.27 -16.90
CA ARG A 168 -12.78 3.39 -15.97
C ARG A 168 -14.11 4.01 -15.52
N ASP A 169 -15.05 4.19 -16.45
CA ASP A 169 -16.35 4.79 -16.14
C ASP A 169 -17.26 3.85 -15.34
N ILE A 170 -17.14 2.52 -15.58
CA ILE A 170 -17.86 1.51 -14.81
C ILE A 170 -17.31 1.48 -13.39
N THR A 171 -15.99 1.46 -13.27
CA THR A 171 -15.31 1.48 -11.97
C THR A 171 -15.66 2.72 -11.16
N ALA A 172 -15.68 3.90 -11.78
CA ALA A 172 -16.04 5.14 -11.11
C ALA A 172 -17.48 5.09 -10.56
N ARG A 173 -18.43 4.52 -11.31
CA ARG A 173 -19.81 4.33 -10.85
C ARG A 173 -19.93 3.35 -9.69
N ILE A 174 -19.22 2.21 -9.76
CA ILE A 174 -19.20 1.24 -8.66
C ILE A 174 -18.62 1.88 -7.40
N LEU A 175 -17.52 2.62 -7.52
CA LEU A 175 -16.90 3.33 -6.39
C LEU A 175 -17.83 4.35 -5.77
N ASP A 176 -18.57 5.09 -6.59
CA ASP A 176 -19.53 6.10 -6.14
C ASP A 176 -20.74 5.45 -5.41
N GLU A 177 -21.19 4.31 -5.90
CA GLU A 177 -22.29 3.55 -5.32
C GLU A 177 -21.95 2.89 -3.98
N VAL A 178 -20.70 2.40 -3.82
CA VAL A 178 -20.27 1.70 -2.59
C VAL A 178 -19.52 2.59 -1.62
N SER A 179 -19.26 3.85 -1.94
CA SER A 179 -18.54 4.78 -1.06
C SER A 179 -19.47 5.52 -0.11
N GLY A 180 -19.08 5.60 1.16
CA GLY A 180 -19.79 6.39 2.16
C GLY A 180 -20.83 5.59 2.93
N HIS A 181 -22.06 6.10 2.99
CA HIS A 181 -23.18 5.47 3.69
C HIS A 181 -24.11 4.81 2.69
N ALA A 182 -24.15 3.50 2.70
CA ALA A 182 -25.07 2.70 1.90
C ALA A 182 -26.12 2.02 2.80
N ASP A 183 -27.12 1.38 2.17
CA ASP A 183 -28.26 0.79 2.87
C ASP A 183 -27.83 -0.35 3.80
N GLY A 184 -27.51 0.00 5.04
CA GLY A 184 -27.16 -0.93 6.11
C GLY A 184 -25.68 -1.12 6.41
N PHE A 185 -24.79 -0.28 5.86
CA PHE A 185 -23.38 -0.25 6.24
C PHE A 185 -22.74 1.10 5.92
N ASP A 186 -21.62 1.37 6.57
CA ASP A 186 -20.70 2.45 6.20
C ASP A 186 -19.47 1.88 5.52
N SER A 187 -18.89 2.62 4.57
CA SER A 187 -17.70 2.18 3.86
C SER A 187 -16.70 3.28 3.62
N VAL A 188 -15.46 2.87 3.47
CA VAL A 188 -14.36 3.70 2.98
C VAL A 188 -13.64 2.97 1.87
N VAL A 189 -13.53 3.61 0.72
CA VAL A 189 -12.85 3.06 -0.45
C VAL A 189 -11.53 3.78 -0.65
N THR A 190 -10.48 3.02 -0.97
CA THR A 190 -9.19 3.56 -1.36
C THR A 190 -8.61 2.79 -2.53
N SER A 191 -7.98 3.48 -3.45
CA SER A 191 -7.20 2.85 -4.52
C SER A 191 -5.79 2.54 -4.03
N PHE A 192 -5.32 1.34 -4.31
CA PHE A 192 -3.96 0.92 -3.98
C PHE A 192 -3.17 0.72 -5.28
N GLY A 193 -2.24 1.63 -5.52
CA GLY A 193 -1.55 1.70 -6.82
C GLY A 193 -2.44 2.35 -7.89
N GLU A 194 -1.81 3.07 -8.81
CA GLU A 194 -2.56 3.67 -9.90
C GLU A 194 -3.04 2.53 -10.83
N HIS A 195 -4.34 2.25 -10.85
CA HIS A 195 -5.06 1.59 -11.94
C HIS A 195 -5.49 0.12 -11.83
N PHE A 196 -5.11 -0.68 -10.82
CA PHE A 196 -5.38 -2.13 -10.91
C PHE A 196 -6.37 -2.70 -9.88
N HIS A 197 -6.53 -2.07 -8.74
CA HIS A 197 -7.44 -2.52 -7.69
C HIS A 197 -7.86 -1.40 -6.75
N PHE A 198 -8.97 -1.59 -6.09
CA PHE A 198 -9.37 -0.79 -4.95
C PHE A 198 -9.65 -1.68 -3.75
N SER A 199 -9.55 -1.09 -2.57
CA SER A 199 -9.85 -1.75 -1.32
C SER A 199 -10.93 -0.98 -0.60
N MET A 200 -11.88 -1.70 -0.06
CA MET A 200 -13.02 -1.16 0.65
C MET A 200 -13.06 -1.74 2.06
N LEU A 201 -13.02 -0.88 3.06
CA LEU A 201 -13.35 -1.22 4.43
C LEU A 201 -14.83 -0.94 4.66
N VAL A 202 -15.54 -1.93 5.18
CA VAL A 202 -16.96 -1.85 5.51
C VAL A 202 -17.12 -2.01 7.02
N TYR A 203 -17.95 -1.19 7.63
CA TYR A 203 -18.25 -1.20 9.05
C TYR A 203 -19.71 -0.81 9.31
N HIS A 204 -20.19 -0.90 10.55
CA HIS A 204 -21.60 -0.71 10.90
C HIS A 204 -22.55 -1.59 10.08
N MET A 205 -22.14 -2.82 9.80
CA MET A 205 -22.95 -3.75 9.00
C MET A 205 -24.18 -4.22 9.79
N GLN A 206 -25.35 -4.16 9.16
CA GLN A 206 -26.57 -4.69 9.77
C GLN A 206 -26.48 -6.20 9.97
N GLU A 207 -26.85 -6.67 11.18
CA GLU A 207 -26.91 -8.10 11.46
C GLU A 207 -27.97 -8.81 10.59
N GLY A 208 -27.66 -10.03 10.17
CA GLY A 208 -28.59 -10.92 9.47
C GLY A 208 -28.67 -10.73 7.94
N LYS A 209 -27.91 -9.80 7.35
CA LYS A 209 -27.77 -9.72 5.90
C LYS A 209 -26.64 -10.61 5.38
N ASP A 210 -26.83 -11.22 4.21
CA ASP A 210 -25.78 -11.92 3.47
C ASP A 210 -24.89 -10.91 2.73
N TRP A 211 -23.89 -10.41 3.46
CA TRP A 211 -22.96 -9.42 2.95
C TRP A 211 -22.02 -9.98 1.85
N GLU A 212 -21.65 -11.27 1.95
CA GLU A 212 -20.83 -11.93 0.93
C GLU A 212 -21.58 -11.99 -0.41
N GLY A 213 -22.86 -12.41 -0.38
CA GLY A 213 -23.71 -12.42 -1.54
C GLY A 213 -23.97 -11.02 -2.11
N TYR A 214 -24.19 -10.04 -1.24
CA TYR A 214 -24.36 -8.64 -1.67
C TYR A 214 -23.14 -8.13 -2.44
N PHE A 215 -21.94 -8.19 -1.84
CA PHE A 215 -20.74 -7.68 -2.50
C PHE A 215 -20.33 -8.48 -3.74
N ALA A 216 -20.60 -9.79 -3.77
CA ALA A 216 -20.42 -10.61 -4.97
C ALA A 216 -21.36 -10.22 -6.13
N SER A 217 -22.50 -9.58 -5.84
CA SER A 217 -23.45 -9.12 -6.86
C SER A 217 -23.15 -7.74 -7.42
N VAL A 218 -22.36 -6.94 -6.71
CA VAL A 218 -21.99 -5.56 -7.11
C VAL A 218 -20.73 -5.54 -7.99
N VAL A 219 -19.88 -6.55 -7.91
CA VAL A 219 -18.64 -6.72 -8.67
C VAL A 219 -18.86 -7.62 -9.87
#